data_3ebb3b1500f1a29927ffab0becd5439c
#
_entry.id   3ebb3b1500f1a29927ffab0becd5439c
#
_cell.length_a   1.000
_cell.length_b   1.000
_cell.length_c   1.000
_cell.angle_alpha   90.00
_cell.angle_beta   90.00
_cell.angle_gamma   90.00
#
_symmetry.space_group_name_H-M   'P 1'
#
loop_
_entity.id
_entity.type
_entity.pdbx_description
1 polymer ?
#
loop_
_entity_poly.entity_id
_entity_poly.type
_entity_poly.pdbx_seq_one_letter_code
_entity_poly.pdbx_strand_id
1 'polypeptide(L)'
;ATGEYDAVILAHSQFEKIPISTERQIAMLERQINDIENAIHEIKSENGENWSVKQMVIFRKNLDERLKKLSAEEKKDDLLTFEQLGVDMMMVDEAHFFKNCFVFTKLRNVAGITTSSSQRAFDMLLKCQYLQETNQGRGVVFATGTPISNSISELFVMQRYLQPQELERFGWSYFDTWIAHFAKKASVLELKPEGGGYRMRDRFVRFYNLPELMAVFREVADIKTADMLDIPGLPAVRTGKAEIVSVEATPAQQAIMADFILRAEAIRTGRVKPEEDNMLKLPGEARLMAIDPRLIRPDADGTGSKLSVCIEDVYQVWKDTAASASTQLVFCDVGTPKAGKFNVYDEIRNVLLAKGVPESEIAFVHDATSEAQRQELFERTRQGKVRILIGSTSKLGTGVNVQNKVISIDHLDCPWKPSDITQRNGRGVRQGNENPEIMIKQFVAKGTFDAYLWQIQEQKLRYIT
;
A
#
# COMPACT_ATOMS: atom_id res chain seq x y z
N ALA A 1 -0.37 -15.24 -30.57
CA ALA A 1 -1.59 -14.70 -31.20
C ALA A 1 -2.14 -15.57 -32.34
N THR A 2 -1.72 -16.85 -32.43
CA THR A 2 -2.19 -17.77 -33.49
C THR A 2 -2.98 -18.97 -32.97
N GLY A 3 -3.39 -18.94 -31.70
CA GLY A 3 -4.19 -19.98 -31.08
C GLY A 3 -5.63 -19.51 -30.87
N GLU A 4 -6.61 -20.36 -31.15
CA GLU A 4 -8.00 -20.18 -30.76
C GLU A 4 -8.10 -20.52 -29.27
N TYR A 5 -8.02 -19.52 -28.39
CA TYR A 5 -8.19 -19.68 -26.95
C TYR A 5 -9.44 -18.95 -26.50
N ASP A 6 -10.26 -19.60 -25.68
CA ASP A 6 -11.43 -18.98 -25.03
C ASP A 6 -11.01 -17.99 -23.94
N ALA A 7 -9.87 -18.23 -23.28
CA ALA A 7 -9.32 -17.35 -22.26
C ALA A 7 -7.79 -17.45 -22.18
N VAL A 8 -7.14 -16.35 -21.84
CA VAL A 8 -5.69 -16.27 -21.61
C VAL A 8 -5.42 -15.67 -20.24
N ILE A 9 -4.65 -16.34 -19.41
CA ILE A 9 -4.25 -15.86 -18.06
C ILE A 9 -2.82 -15.29 -18.16
N LEU A 10 -2.67 -14.04 -17.76
CA LEU A 10 -1.40 -13.31 -17.77
C LEU A 10 -1.08 -12.72 -16.41
N ALA A 11 0.21 -12.68 -16.05
CA ALA A 11 0.66 -11.85 -14.94
C ALA A 11 0.54 -10.35 -15.31
N HIS A 12 0.26 -9.48 -14.32
CA HIS A 12 0.19 -8.02 -14.54
C HIS A 12 1.42 -7.48 -15.29
N SER A 13 2.62 -7.93 -14.91
CA SER A 13 3.88 -7.52 -15.56
C SER A 13 4.03 -7.93 -17.02
N GLN A 14 3.30 -8.95 -17.45
CA GLN A 14 3.23 -9.35 -18.86
C GLN A 14 2.16 -8.54 -19.60
N PHE A 15 1.00 -8.34 -18.95
CA PHE A 15 -0.09 -7.55 -19.50
C PHE A 15 0.30 -6.09 -19.73
N GLU A 16 1.09 -5.49 -18.85
CA GLU A 16 1.64 -4.13 -18.99
C GLU A 16 2.55 -3.95 -20.23
N LYS A 17 3.06 -5.03 -20.80
CA LYS A 17 3.89 -5.00 -22.02
C LYS A 17 3.09 -5.02 -23.31
N ILE A 18 1.80 -5.30 -23.26
CA ILE A 18 0.91 -5.25 -24.42
C ILE A 18 0.52 -3.79 -24.63
N PRO A 19 0.98 -3.12 -25.67
CA PRO A 19 0.71 -1.70 -25.86
C PRO A 19 -0.75 -1.49 -26.30
N ILE A 20 -1.31 -0.34 -25.95
CA ILE A 20 -2.48 0.21 -26.64
C ILE A 20 -2.03 1.11 -27.78
N SER A 21 -2.87 1.32 -28.78
CA SER A 21 -2.53 2.12 -29.95
C SER A 21 -2.00 3.50 -29.59
N THR A 22 -1.03 3.98 -30.36
CA THR A 22 -0.40 5.30 -30.17
C THR A 22 -1.42 6.41 -30.32
N GLU A 23 -2.36 6.26 -31.24
CA GLU A 23 -3.45 7.20 -31.50
C GLU A 23 -4.34 7.42 -30.24
N ARG A 24 -4.69 6.33 -29.51
CA ARG A 24 -5.45 6.44 -28.25
C ARG A 24 -4.65 7.11 -27.15
N GLN A 25 -3.36 6.80 -27.07
CA GLN A 25 -2.48 7.44 -26.08
C GLN A 25 -2.37 8.95 -26.32
N ILE A 26 -2.20 9.34 -27.59
CA ILE A 26 -2.13 10.76 -28.00
C ILE A 26 -3.43 11.47 -27.68
N ALA A 27 -4.58 10.94 -28.11
CA ALA A 27 -5.88 11.54 -27.86
C ALA A 27 -6.18 11.76 -26.35
N MET A 28 -5.76 10.82 -25.51
CA MET A 28 -5.92 10.98 -24.06
C MET A 28 -4.99 12.04 -23.46
N LEU A 29 -3.74 12.09 -23.92
CA LEU A 29 -2.80 13.12 -23.46
C LEU A 29 -3.26 14.52 -23.88
N GLU A 30 -3.76 14.68 -25.10
CA GLU A 30 -4.33 15.95 -25.57
C GLU A 30 -5.53 16.39 -24.74
N ARG A 31 -6.45 15.46 -24.39
CA ARG A 31 -7.56 15.77 -23.48
C ARG A 31 -7.05 16.25 -22.12
N GLN A 32 -6.08 15.56 -21.54
CA GLN A 32 -5.50 15.95 -20.25
C GLN A 32 -4.82 17.33 -20.30
N ILE A 33 -4.12 17.63 -21.39
CA ILE A 33 -3.49 18.94 -21.61
C ILE A 33 -4.56 20.03 -21.70
N ASN A 34 -5.61 19.82 -22.48
CA ASN A 34 -6.72 20.77 -22.61
C ASN A 34 -7.44 21.03 -21.29
N ASP A 35 -7.69 19.98 -20.49
CA ASP A 35 -8.29 20.12 -19.15
C ASP A 35 -7.44 20.99 -18.22
N ILE A 36 -6.12 20.80 -18.26
CA ILE A 36 -5.18 21.60 -17.46
C ILE A 36 -5.13 23.05 -17.97
N GLU A 37 -5.12 23.27 -19.27
CA GLU A 37 -5.12 24.62 -19.86
C GLU A 37 -6.38 25.40 -19.47
N ASN A 38 -7.54 24.76 -19.55
CA ASN A 38 -8.80 25.35 -19.12
C ASN A 38 -8.76 25.71 -17.63
N ALA A 39 -8.27 24.83 -16.78
CA ALA A 39 -8.14 25.10 -15.35
C ALA A 39 -7.14 26.23 -15.04
N ILE A 40 -6.03 26.30 -15.77
CA ILE A 40 -5.08 27.42 -15.64
C ILE A 40 -5.76 28.74 -16.03
N HIS A 41 -6.56 28.73 -17.08
CA HIS A 41 -7.28 29.94 -17.55
C HIS A 41 -8.30 30.41 -16.51
N GLU A 42 -9.10 29.51 -15.95
CA GLU A 42 -10.06 29.80 -14.89
C GLU A 42 -9.39 30.40 -13.64
N ILE A 43 -8.31 29.76 -13.13
CA ILE A 43 -7.61 30.26 -11.94
C ILE A 43 -6.99 31.61 -12.15
N LYS A 44 -6.45 31.89 -13.35
CA LYS A 44 -5.91 33.21 -13.68
C LYS A 44 -6.98 34.30 -13.75
N SER A 45 -8.18 33.96 -14.23
CA SER A 45 -9.30 34.91 -14.30
C SER A 45 -9.86 35.29 -12.92
N GLU A 46 -9.74 34.39 -11.94
CA GLU A 46 -10.20 34.57 -10.55
C GLU A 46 -9.16 35.19 -9.62
N ASN A 47 -8.07 35.79 -10.13
CA ASN A 47 -6.95 36.31 -9.33
C ASN A 47 -6.32 35.26 -8.38
N GLY A 48 -6.34 33.98 -8.75
CA GLY A 48 -5.82 32.87 -7.97
C GLY A 48 -4.30 32.90 -7.83
N GLU A 49 -3.79 32.30 -6.74
CA GLU A 49 -2.37 32.33 -6.38
C GLU A 49 -1.44 31.73 -7.45
N ASN A 50 -0.38 32.46 -7.76
CA ASN A 50 0.65 32.11 -8.75
C ASN A 50 1.33 30.72 -8.57
N TRP A 51 1.30 30.16 -7.36
CA TRP A 51 1.96 28.88 -7.08
C TRP A 51 1.24 27.67 -7.70
N SER A 52 -0.10 27.64 -7.70
CA SER A 52 -0.87 26.55 -8.36
C SER A 52 -0.69 26.56 -9.85
N VAL A 53 -0.72 27.74 -10.44
CA VAL A 53 -0.51 27.90 -11.86
C VAL A 53 0.87 27.36 -12.23
N LYS A 54 1.91 27.61 -11.42
CA LYS A 54 3.26 27.06 -11.65
C LYS A 54 3.28 25.53 -11.66
N GLN A 55 2.62 24.87 -10.70
CA GLN A 55 2.58 23.42 -10.66
C GLN A 55 1.82 22.82 -11.84
N MET A 56 0.70 23.43 -12.23
CA MET A 56 -0.07 23.00 -13.41
C MET A 56 0.74 23.19 -14.70
N VAL A 57 1.48 24.28 -14.82
CA VAL A 57 2.37 24.53 -15.97
C VAL A 57 3.50 23.46 -16.05
N ILE A 58 4.10 23.11 -14.91
CA ILE A 58 5.10 22.04 -14.87
C ILE A 58 4.48 20.70 -15.29
N PHE A 59 3.29 20.40 -14.78
CA PHE A 59 2.61 19.16 -15.12
C PHE A 59 2.21 19.11 -16.60
N ARG A 60 1.62 20.19 -17.12
CA ARG A 60 1.36 20.34 -18.56
C ARG A 60 2.62 20.09 -19.40
N LYS A 61 3.75 20.71 -19.02
CA LYS A 61 5.02 20.53 -19.73
C LYS A 61 5.45 19.06 -19.77
N ASN A 62 5.29 18.32 -18.67
CA ASN A 62 5.61 16.89 -18.65
C ASN A 62 4.71 16.07 -19.58
N LEU A 63 3.41 16.43 -19.70
CA LEU A 63 2.51 15.79 -20.65
C LEU A 63 2.87 16.14 -22.10
N ASP A 64 3.20 17.40 -22.39
CA ASP A 64 3.67 17.85 -23.70
C ASP A 64 4.94 17.12 -24.13
N GLU A 65 5.89 16.93 -23.23
CA GLU A 65 7.13 16.19 -23.49
C GLU A 65 6.83 14.71 -23.81
N ARG A 66 5.88 14.11 -23.10
CA ARG A 66 5.43 12.74 -23.35
C ARG A 66 4.72 12.63 -24.69
N LEU A 67 3.84 13.58 -25.01
CA LEU A 67 3.14 13.66 -26.30
C LEU A 67 4.14 13.77 -27.45
N LYS A 68 5.15 14.64 -27.34
CA LYS A 68 6.21 14.79 -28.34
C LYS A 68 7.00 13.51 -28.53
N LYS A 69 7.34 12.78 -27.47
CA LYS A 69 8.02 11.50 -27.58
C LYS A 69 7.19 10.47 -28.32
N LEU A 70 5.92 10.33 -27.97
CA LEU A 70 5.00 9.41 -28.66
C LEU A 70 4.80 9.76 -30.15
N SER A 71 4.70 11.07 -30.46
CA SER A 71 4.55 11.53 -31.84
C SER A 71 5.84 11.43 -32.67
N ALA A 72 7.01 11.38 -32.03
CA ALA A 72 8.32 11.26 -32.67
C ALA A 72 8.80 9.80 -32.80
N GLU A 73 8.23 8.87 -32.01
CA GLU A 73 8.51 7.45 -32.20
C GLU A 73 7.91 7.01 -33.54
N GLU A 74 8.79 6.71 -34.51
CA GLU A 74 8.36 6.03 -35.73
C GLU A 74 7.56 4.77 -35.33
N LYS A 75 6.44 4.56 -36.04
CA LYS A 75 5.60 3.37 -35.82
C LYS A 75 6.51 2.15 -35.88
N LYS A 76 6.74 1.53 -34.74
CA LYS A 76 7.28 0.17 -34.68
C LYS A 76 6.17 -0.74 -35.16
N ASP A 77 6.11 -0.96 -36.43
CA ASP A 77 5.04 -1.64 -37.17
C ASP A 77 4.80 -3.12 -36.76
N ASP A 78 5.57 -3.67 -35.80
CA ASP A 78 5.57 -5.11 -35.49
C ASP A 78 5.00 -5.49 -34.14
N LEU A 79 4.52 -4.56 -33.32
CA LEU A 79 3.92 -4.93 -32.03
C LEU A 79 2.39 -4.96 -32.15
N LEU A 80 1.81 -6.14 -31.91
CA LEU A 80 0.36 -6.29 -31.75
C LEU A 80 -0.13 -5.40 -30.61
N THR A 81 -1.06 -4.53 -30.88
CA THR A 81 -1.73 -3.71 -29.88
C THR A 81 -2.86 -4.48 -29.19
N PHE A 82 -3.30 -3.98 -28.04
CA PHE A 82 -4.39 -4.60 -27.29
C PHE A 82 -5.68 -4.70 -28.12
N GLU A 83 -5.96 -3.70 -28.94
CA GLU A 83 -7.12 -3.65 -29.84
C GLU A 83 -7.08 -4.78 -30.88
N GLN A 84 -5.89 -5.13 -31.35
CA GLN A 84 -5.70 -6.18 -32.38
C GLN A 84 -5.79 -7.59 -31.82
N LEU A 85 -5.78 -7.75 -30.49
CA LEU A 85 -5.91 -9.07 -29.85
C LEU A 85 -7.36 -9.61 -29.90
N GLY A 86 -8.35 -8.77 -30.18
CA GLY A 86 -9.76 -9.18 -30.22
C GLY A 86 -10.32 -9.61 -28.88
N VAL A 87 -9.87 -8.98 -27.78
CA VAL A 87 -10.35 -9.27 -26.43
C VAL A 87 -11.71 -8.62 -26.22
N ASP A 88 -12.70 -9.41 -25.82
CA ASP A 88 -14.08 -8.94 -25.52
C ASP A 88 -14.26 -8.60 -24.03
N MET A 89 -13.57 -9.32 -23.15
CA MET A 89 -13.68 -9.15 -21.69
C MET A 89 -12.32 -9.24 -21.04
N MET A 90 -12.11 -8.38 -20.06
CA MET A 90 -10.91 -8.35 -19.22
C MET A 90 -11.32 -8.52 -17.76
N MET A 91 -10.79 -9.55 -17.10
CA MET A 91 -10.92 -9.79 -15.66
C MET A 91 -9.59 -9.49 -15.00
N VAL A 92 -9.58 -8.57 -14.04
CA VAL A 92 -8.36 -8.12 -13.36
C VAL A 92 -8.45 -8.46 -11.89
N ASP A 93 -7.66 -9.44 -11.46
CA ASP A 93 -7.48 -9.75 -10.05
C ASP A 93 -6.52 -8.73 -9.40
N GLU A 94 -6.71 -8.46 -8.11
CA GLU A 94 -5.94 -7.47 -7.35
C GLU A 94 -5.91 -6.08 -8.06
N ALA A 95 -7.08 -5.65 -8.56
CA ALA A 95 -7.23 -4.41 -9.33
C ALA A 95 -6.76 -3.15 -8.59
N HIS A 96 -6.58 -3.22 -7.27
CA HIS A 96 -6.01 -2.14 -6.46
C HIS A 96 -4.57 -1.74 -6.88
N PHE A 97 -3.86 -2.56 -7.65
CA PHE A 97 -2.57 -2.16 -8.23
C PHE A 97 -2.68 -1.02 -9.25
N PHE A 98 -3.85 -0.78 -9.80
CA PHE A 98 -4.11 0.27 -10.81
C PHE A 98 -4.75 1.54 -10.25
N LYS A 99 -5.01 1.63 -8.95
CA LYS A 99 -5.70 2.75 -8.30
C LYS A 99 -4.93 4.09 -8.32
N ASN A 100 -3.63 4.10 -8.60
CA ASN A 100 -2.83 5.32 -8.72
C ASN A 100 -2.90 5.93 -10.14
N CYS A 101 -4.09 5.97 -10.74
CA CYS A 101 -4.32 6.70 -11.96
C CYS A 101 -4.31 8.20 -11.68
N PHE A 102 -3.74 8.97 -12.60
CA PHE A 102 -3.68 10.42 -12.46
C PHE A 102 -5.07 11.03 -12.25
N VAL A 103 -5.14 11.88 -11.24
CA VAL A 103 -6.33 12.66 -10.90
C VAL A 103 -5.94 14.15 -10.96
N PHE A 104 -6.58 14.88 -11.88
CA PHE A 104 -6.44 16.31 -11.91
C PHE A 104 -7.28 16.95 -10.78
N THR A 105 -6.69 17.90 -10.03
CA THR A 105 -7.38 18.62 -8.95
C THR A 105 -6.79 20.01 -8.74
N LYS A 106 -7.64 20.97 -8.46
CA LYS A 106 -7.29 22.34 -8.01
C LYS A 106 -7.06 22.39 -6.49
N LEU A 107 -7.43 21.31 -5.75
CA LEU A 107 -7.28 21.24 -4.30
C LEU A 107 -5.82 21.10 -3.89
N ARG A 108 -5.41 21.88 -2.87
CA ARG A 108 -4.04 21.97 -2.42
C ARG A 108 -3.87 21.56 -0.99
N ASN A 109 -2.68 21.03 -0.68
CA ASN A 109 -2.26 20.70 0.70
C ASN A 109 -3.25 19.81 1.44
N VAL A 110 -4.18 19.16 0.72
CA VAL A 110 -5.13 18.22 1.28
C VAL A 110 -4.48 16.85 1.35
N ALA A 111 -4.32 16.33 2.54
CA ALA A 111 -3.76 15.01 2.72
C ALA A 111 -4.72 13.93 2.20
N GLY A 112 -4.16 12.92 1.53
CA GLY A 112 -4.95 11.81 0.99
C GLY A 112 -5.39 11.99 -0.46
N ILE A 113 -4.92 13.03 -1.18
CA ILE A 113 -5.07 13.14 -2.63
C ILE A 113 -3.76 12.69 -3.29
N THR A 114 -3.85 11.70 -4.17
CA THR A 114 -2.70 11.22 -4.94
C THR A 114 -2.71 11.89 -6.32
N THR A 115 -1.75 12.77 -6.56
CA THR A 115 -1.54 13.43 -7.86
C THR A 115 -0.47 12.75 -8.71
N SER A 116 0.15 11.68 -8.18
CA SER A 116 1.13 10.89 -8.94
C SER A 116 0.44 10.05 -10.02
N SER A 117 1.04 10.01 -11.20
CA SER A 117 0.58 9.18 -12.31
C SER A 117 1.42 7.91 -12.41
N SER A 118 0.78 6.77 -12.34
CA SER A 118 1.39 5.49 -12.69
C SER A 118 1.15 5.19 -14.17
N GLN A 119 2.22 4.87 -14.90
CA GLN A 119 2.13 4.50 -16.31
C GLN A 119 1.20 3.30 -16.52
N ARG A 120 1.29 2.29 -15.64
CA ARG A 120 0.43 1.11 -15.67
C ARG A 120 -1.05 1.44 -15.48
N ALA A 121 -1.36 2.38 -14.59
CA ALA A 121 -2.74 2.79 -14.33
C ALA A 121 -3.32 3.59 -15.50
N PHE A 122 -2.50 4.41 -16.14
CA PHE A 122 -2.88 5.12 -17.36
C PHE A 122 -3.15 4.16 -18.52
N ASP A 123 -2.29 3.19 -18.74
CA ASP A 123 -2.45 2.14 -19.77
C ASP A 123 -3.71 1.30 -19.52
N MET A 124 -3.94 0.89 -18.26
CA MET A 124 -5.16 0.19 -17.87
C MET A 124 -6.41 1.00 -18.16
N LEU A 125 -6.39 2.33 -17.89
CA LEU A 125 -7.54 3.19 -18.17
C LEU A 125 -7.90 3.20 -19.65
N LEU A 126 -6.92 3.31 -20.52
CA LEU A 126 -7.13 3.29 -21.97
C LEU A 126 -7.70 1.95 -22.46
N LYS A 127 -7.20 0.84 -21.92
CA LYS A 127 -7.72 -0.51 -22.22
C LYS A 127 -9.15 -0.71 -21.75
N CYS A 128 -9.48 -0.23 -20.55
CA CYS A 128 -10.86 -0.25 -20.05
C CYS A 128 -11.79 0.57 -20.93
N GLN A 129 -11.39 1.78 -21.29
CA GLN A 129 -12.19 2.64 -22.19
C GLN A 129 -12.42 1.99 -23.54
N TYR A 130 -11.38 1.40 -24.14
CA TYR A 130 -11.51 0.67 -25.41
C TYR A 130 -12.56 -0.45 -25.30
N LEU A 131 -12.48 -1.31 -24.27
CA LEU A 131 -13.45 -2.40 -24.09
C LEU A 131 -14.87 -1.88 -23.88
N GLN A 132 -15.04 -0.83 -23.11
CA GLN A 132 -16.36 -0.25 -22.86
C GLN A 132 -16.94 0.43 -24.10
N GLU A 133 -16.14 1.10 -24.90
CA GLU A 133 -16.56 1.69 -26.18
C GLU A 133 -17.02 0.61 -27.19
N THR A 134 -16.30 -0.52 -27.25
CA THR A 134 -16.61 -1.59 -28.17
C THR A 134 -17.76 -2.49 -27.68
N ASN A 135 -17.97 -2.59 -26.35
CA ASN A 135 -18.93 -3.51 -25.73
C ASN A 135 -20.05 -2.78 -24.98
N GLN A 136 -20.48 -1.61 -25.45
CA GLN A 136 -21.64 -0.87 -24.92
C GLN A 136 -21.57 -0.65 -23.38
N GLY A 137 -20.41 -0.19 -22.89
CA GLY A 137 -20.15 0.09 -21.48
C GLY A 137 -19.76 -1.15 -20.66
N ARG A 138 -19.54 -2.31 -21.29
CA ARG A 138 -19.22 -3.59 -20.62
C ARG A 138 -17.80 -4.06 -20.96
N GLY A 139 -17.44 -5.26 -20.51
CA GLY A 139 -16.18 -5.93 -20.87
C GLY A 139 -15.06 -5.79 -19.82
N VAL A 140 -15.32 -5.17 -18.67
CA VAL A 140 -14.30 -4.99 -17.60
C VAL A 140 -14.84 -5.51 -16.28
N VAL A 141 -14.10 -6.41 -15.63
CA VAL A 141 -14.38 -6.94 -14.29
C VAL A 141 -13.14 -6.76 -13.42
N PHE A 142 -13.27 -6.05 -12.32
CA PHE A 142 -12.23 -5.88 -11.32
C PHE A 142 -12.54 -6.67 -10.05
N ALA A 143 -11.57 -7.45 -9.57
CA ALA A 143 -11.62 -8.13 -8.29
C ALA A 143 -10.55 -7.55 -7.36
N THR A 144 -10.92 -7.18 -6.15
CA THR A 144 -9.97 -6.71 -5.13
C THR A 144 -10.57 -6.77 -3.74
N GLY A 145 -9.78 -7.18 -2.75
CA GLY A 145 -10.14 -7.07 -1.33
C GLY A 145 -9.98 -5.65 -0.76
N THR A 146 -9.38 -4.71 -1.51
CA THR A 146 -9.06 -3.36 -1.01
C THR A 146 -9.25 -2.29 -2.08
N PRO A 147 -10.49 -2.01 -2.50
CA PRO A 147 -10.76 -1.01 -3.54
C PRO A 147 -10.31 0.39 -3.10
N ILE A 148 -10.42 0.67 -1.81
CA ILE A 148 -9.91 1.88 -1.17
C ILE A 148 -8.96 1.47 -0.06
N SER A 149 -7.73 1.96 -0.06
CA SER A 149 -6.74 1.58 0.95
C SER A 149 -6.00 2.74 1.58
N ASN A 150 -6.00 3.91 0.96
CA ASN A 150 -5.19 5.04 1.44
C ASN A 150 -5.88 6.40 1.24
N SER A 151 -6.71 6.53 0.24
CA SER A 151 -7.30 7.80 -0.16
C SER A 151 -8.67 7.63 -0.79
N ILE A 152 -9.56 8.59 -0.52
CA ILE A 152 -10.86 8.67 -1.20
C ILE A 152 -10.73 8.81 -2.72
N SER A 153 -9.64 9.42 -3.21
CA SER A 153 -9.38 9.53 -4.65
C SER A 153 -9.27 8.15 -5.33
N GLU A 154 -8.95 7.10 -4.58
CA GLU A 154 -8.91 5.73 -5.10
C GLU A 154 -10.32 5.24 -5.53
N LEU A 155 -11.37 5.60 -4.78
CA LEU A 155 -12.76 5.28 -5.17
C LEU A 155 -13.15 5.99 -6.46
N PHE A 156 -12.84 7.29 -6.56
CA PHE A 156 -13.06 8.04 -7.80
C PHE A 156 -12.35 7.40 -9.00
N VAL A 157 -11.11 6.94 -8.80
CA VAL A 157 -10.36 6.24 -9.85
C VAL A 157 -11.03 4.93 -10.23
N MET A 158 -11.55 4.14 -9.28
CA MET A 158 -12.32 2.92 -9.58
C MET A 158 -13.59 3.24 -10.39
N GLN A 159 -14.31 4.29 -10.04
CA GLN A 159 -15.47 4.73 -10.82
C GLN A 159 -15.08 5.17 -12.24
N ARG A 160 -13.94 5.84 -12.42
CA ARG A 160 -13.43 6.19 -13.76
C ARG A 160 -13.13 4.98 -14.63
N TYR A 161 -12.73 3.85 -14.03
CA TYR A 161 -12.53 2.60 -14.77
C TYR A 161 -13.85 1.91 -15.11
N LEU A 162 -14.83 1.91 -14.19
CA LEU A 162 -15.99 1.03 -14.27
C LEU A 162 -17.27 1.72 -14.73
N GLN A 163 -17.41 3.03 -14.47
CA GLN A 163 -18.65 3.80 -14.75
C GLN A 163 -18.38 5.23 -15.23
N PRO A 164 -17.52 5.43 -16.27
CA PRO A 164 -17.19 6.77 -16.75
C PRO A 164 -18.42 7.50 -17.30
N GLN A 165 -19.38 6.79 -17.89
CA GLN A 165 -20.61 7.35 -18.44
C GLN A 165 -21.52 7.91 -17.33
N GLU A 166 -21.63 7.23 -16.19
CA GLU A 166 -22.38 7.72 -15.03
C GLU A 166 -21.74 8.96 -14.42
N LEU A 167 -20.39 8.96 -14.32
CA LEU A 167 -19.68 10.15 -13.87
C LEU A 167 -19.95 11.34 -14.77
N GLU A 168 -20.00 11.15 -16.08
CA GLU A 168 -20.35 12.21 -17.04
C GLU A 168 -21.81 12.65 -16.89
N ARG A 169 -22.75 11.72 -16.79
CA ARG A 169 -24.18 12.00 -16.62
C ARG A 169 -24.48 12.85 -15.39
N PHE A 170 -23.78 12.64 -14.28
CA PHE A 170 -23.94 13.39 -13.05
C PHE A 170 -23.07 14.66 -12.97
N GLY A 171 -22.24 14.96 -13.98
CA GLY A 171 -21.29 16.06 -13.95
C GLY A 171 -20.11 15.87 -13.00
N TRP A 172 -19.79 14.61 -12.67
CA TRP A 172 -18.73 14.23 -11.74
C TRP A 172 -17.47 13.70 -12.44
N SER A 173 -17.29 14.01 -13.71
CA SER A 173 -16.11 13.57 -14.49
C SER A 173 -14.79 14.10 -13.93
N TYR A 174 -14.82 15.21 -13.20
CA TYR A 174 -13.66 15.79 -12.53
C TYR A 174 -13.67 15.50 -11.02
N PHE A 175 -12.52 15.20 -10.48
CA PHE A 175 -12.38 14.90 -9.05
C PHE A 175 -12.90 16.01 -8.15
N ASP A 176 -12.66 17.26 -8.50
CA ASP A 176 -13.06 18.41 -7.68
C ASP A 176 -14.58 18.55 -7.58
N THR A 177 -15.32 18.30 -8.68
CA THR A 177 -16.79 18.28 -8.66
C THR A 177 -17.32 17.08 -7.88
N TRP A 178 -16.73 15.90 -8.10
CA TRP A 178 -17.08 14.69 -7.38
C TRP A 178 -16.84 14.81 -5.87
N ILE A 179 -15.66 15.26 -5.44
CA ILE A 179 -15.31 15.36 -4.02
C ILE A 179 -16.09 16.47 -3.30
N ALA A 180 -16.40 17.57 -3.99
CA ALA A 180 -17.22 18.63 -3.42
C ALA A 180 -18.65 18.17 -3.11
N HIS A 181 -19.15 17.17 -3.84
CA HIS A 181 -20.47 16.58 -3.61
C HIS A 181 -20.49 15.57 -2.45
N PHE A 182 -19.36 14.88 -2.19
CA PHE A 182 -19.33 13.74 -1.27
C PHE A 182 -18.48 13.93 -0.01
N ALA A 183 -17.63 14.94 0.08
CA ALA A 183 -16.75 15.07 1.24
C ALA A 183 -16.50 16.50 1.68
N LYS A 184 -16.38 16.67 2.99
CA LYS A 184 -16.06 17.96 3.62
C LYS A 184 -14.59 17.99 3.99
N LYS A 185 -13.91 19.05 3.54
CA LYS A 185 -12.55 19.38 3.96
C LYS A 185 -12.58 20.11 5.30
N ALA A 186 -11.67 19.74 6.21
CA ALA A 186 -11.41 20.49 7.44
C ALA A 186 -9.94 20.40 7.82
N SER A 187 -9.49 21.39 8.57
CA SER A 187 -8.14 21.38 9.16
C SER A 187 -8.15 20.58 10.45
N VAL A 188 -7.31 19.57 10.54
CA VAL A 188 -7.15 18.70 11.71
C VAL A 188 -5.77 18.86 12.31
N LEU A 189 -5.71 18.69 13.64
CA LEU A 189 -4.48 18.70 14.39
C LEU A 189 -3.82 17.32 14.31
N GLU A 190 -2.61 17.24 13.77
CA GLU A 190 -1.84 16.00 13.65
C GLU A 190 -0.53 16.10 14.40
N LEU A 191 -0.08 14.98 14.96
CA LEU A 191 1.31 14.88 15.45
C LEU A 191 2.29 15.12 14.29
N LYS A 192 3.38 15.81 14.59
CA LYS A 192 4.46 15.96 13.61
C LYS A 192 5.19 14.62 13.44
N PRO A 193 5.50 14.22 12.21
CA PRO A 193 6.20 12.95 11.94
C PRO A 193 7.55 12.83 12.67
N GLU A 194 8.23 13.95 12.83
CA GLU A 194 9.50 14.04 13.51
C GLU A 194 9.42 14.08 15.04
N GLY A 195 8.19 14.09 15.60
CA GLY A 195 7.97 14.32 17.04
C GLY A 195 7.97 15.81 17.40
N GLY A 196 7.89 16.12 18.71
CA GLY A 196 8.04 17.50 19.22
C GLY A 196 6.87 18.43 18.96
N GLY A 197 5.64 17.93 18.79
CA GLY A 197 4.42 18.76 18.75
C GLY A 197 3.43 18.42 17.66
N TYR A 198 2.49 19.34 17.44
CA TYR A 198 1.38 19.18 16.52
C TYR A 198 1.50 20.14 15.35
N ARG A 199 0.81 19.81 14.25
CA ARG A 199 0.61 20.69 13.09
C ARG A 199 -0.84 20.64 12.62
N MET A 200 -1.33 21.74 12.06
CA MET A 200 -2.59 21.76 11.35
C MET A 200 -2.40 21.26 9.93
N ARG A 201 -3.29 20.38 9.48
CA ARG A 201 -3.30 19.89 8.10
C ARG A 201 -4.72 19.69 7.59
N ASP A 202 -4.93 20.11 6.35
CA ASP A 202 -6.22 19.92 5.70
C ASP A 202 -6.40 18.46 5.27
N ARG A 203 -7.56 17.91 5.62
CA ARG A 203 -7.98 16.55 5.23
C ARG A 203 -9.48 16.56 4.89
N PHE A 204 -9.90 15.55 4.16
CA PHE A 204 -11.32 15.20 4.12
C PHE A 204 -11.63 14.46 5.43
N VAL A 205 -12.55 15.03 6.21
CA VAL A 205 -12.84 14.56 7.60
C VAL A 205 -14.17 13.86 7.70
N ARG A 206 -15.08 14.10 6.77
CA ARG A 206 -16.41 13.54 6.80
C ARG A 206 -16.97 13.40 5.39
N PHE A 207 -17.57 12.25 5.14
CA PHE A 207 -18.43 12.02 4.00
C PHE A 207 -19.85 12.51 4.30
N TYR A 208 -20.47 13.11 3.32
CA TYR A 208 -21.90 13.35 3.26
C TYR A 208 -22.42 12.80 1.92
N ASN A 209 -23.73 12.65 1.77
CA ASN A 209 -24.32 11.96 0.61
C ASN A 209 -23.76 10.56 0.36
N LEU A 210 -23.25 9.89 1.44
CA LEU A 210 -22.71 8.54 1.33
C LEU A 210 -23.73 7.53 0.76
N PRO A 211 -25.04 7.57 1.14
CA PRO A 211 -26.04 6.70 0.54
C PRO A 211 -26.14 6.86 -0.99
N GLU A 212 -26.07 8.08 -1.49
CA GLU A 212 -26.09 8.37 -2.94
C GLU A 212 -24.83 7.82 -3.63
N LEU A 213 -23.65 8.10 -3.07
CA LEU A 213 -22.39 7.56 -3.57
C LEU A 213 -22.41 6.02 -3.64
N MET A 214 -22.89 5.39 -2.57
CA MET A 214 -22.98 3.93 -2.50
C MET A 214 -24.05 3.37 -3.44
N ALA A 215 -25.16 4.06 -3.64
CA ALA A 215 -26.18 3.66 -4.60
C ALA A 215 -25.61 3.62 -6.02
N VAL A 216 -24.91 4.70 -6.43
CA VAL A 216 -24.28 4.79 -7.75
C VAL A 216 -23.16 3.74 -7.90
N PHE A 217 -22.31 3.56 -6.87
CA PHE A 217 -21.22 2.61 -6.95
C PHE A 217 -21.69 1.15 -7.00
N ARG A 218 -22.78 0.81 -6.30
CA ARG A 218 -23.39 -0.54 -6.31
C ARG A 218 -24.00 -0.93 -7.65
N GLU A 219 -24.23 -0.03 -8.58
CA GLU A 219 -24.65 -0.36 -9.94
C GLU A 219 -23.58 -1.20 -10.67
N VAL A 220 -22.32 -1.03 -10.32
CA VAL A 220 -21.17 -1.72 -10.94
C VAL A 220 -20.34 -2.55 -9.94
N ALA A 221 -20.67 -2.55 -8.65
CA ALA A 221 -19.89 -3.20 -7.61
C ALA A 221 -20.74 -4.13 -6.74
N ASP A 222 -20.33 -5.39 -6.64
CA ASP A 222 -20.79 -6.31 -5.59
C ASP A 222 -19.82 -6.26 -4.41
N ILE A 223 -20.29 -5.73 -3.28
CA ILE A 223 -19.47 -5.51 -2.08
C ILE A 223 -19.87 -6.54 -1.03
N LYS A 224 -18.90 -7.37 -0.62
CA LYS A 224 -19.02 -8.34 0.47
C LYS A 224 -17.98 -8.05 1.53
N THR A 225 -18.42 -7.63 2.71
CA THR A 225 -17.56 -7.46 3.88
C THR A 225 -17.47 -8.76 4.70
N ALA A 226 -16.45 -8.90 5.54
CA ALA A 226 -16.22 -10.14 6.29
C ALA A 226 -17.42 -10.50 7.20
N ASP A 227 -18.11 -9.50 7.75
CA ASP A 227 -19.31 -9.67 8.57
C ASP A 227 -20.55 -10.09 7.79
N MET A 228 -20.57 -9.88 6.47
CA MET A 228 -21.63 -10.37 5.57
C MET A 228 -21.41 -11.81 5.12
N LEU A 229 -20.22 -12.36 5.37
CA LEU A 229 -19.83 -13.69 4.95
C LEU A 229 -19.81 -14.62 6.16
N ASP A 230 -20.72 -15.58 6.21
CA ASP A 230 -20.67 -16.68 7.17
C ASP A 230 -19.69 -17.74 6.64
N ILE A 231 -18.38 -17.51 6.87
CA ILE A 231 -17.34 -18.43 6.43
C ILE A 231 -17.02 -19.40 7.57
N PRO A 232 -17.43 -20.67 7.46
CA PRO A 232 -17.17 -21.65 8.50
C PRO A 232 -15.68 -21.94 8.63
N GLY A 233 -15.21 -22.21 9.85
CA GLY A 233 -13.81 -22.61 10.11
C GLY A 233 -12.79 -21.48 10.04
N LEU A 234 -13.21 -20.22 10.20
CA LEU A 234 -12.27 -19.13 10.48
C LEU A 234 -11.86 -19.16 11.95
N PRO A 235 -10.56 -19.03 12.29
CA PRO A 235 -10.14 -18.90 13.66
C PRO A 235 -10.60 -17.55 14.24
N ALA A 236 -11.01 -17.55 15.50
CA ALA A 236 -11.29 -16.32 16.24
C ALA A 236 -9.99 -15.56 16.53
N VAL A 237 -10.02 -14.24 16.53
CA VAL A 237 -8.92 -13.45 17.11
C VAL A 237 -9.10 -13.46 18.62
N ARG A 238 -8.08 -13.90 19.39
CA ARG A 238 -8.15 -14.20 20.83
C ARG A 238 -8.84 -13.12 21.68
N THR A 239 -8.56 -11.85 21.42
CA THR A 239 -9.16 -10.71 22.14
C THR A 239 -10.22 -9.97 21.33
N GLY A 240 -10.65 -10.53 20.18
CA GLY A 240 -11.53 -9.86 19.22
C GLY A 240 -10.84 -8.73 18.42
N LYS A 241 -9.60 -8.37 18.77
CA LYS A 241 -8.80 -7.32 18.12
C LYS A 241 -7.30 -7.61 18.25
N ALA A 242 -6.48 -6.85 17.54
CA ALA A 242 -5.03 -6.93 17.68
C ALA A 242 -4.59 -6.46 19.09
N GLU A 243 -3.69 -7.22 19.69
CA GLU A 243 -3.03 -6.89 20.96
C GLU A 243 -1.90 -5.89 20.72
N ILE A 244 -1.89 -4.78 21.46
CA ILE A 244 -0.84 -3.78 21.37
C ILE A 244 0.23 -4.10 22.39
N VAL A 245 1.39 -4.56 21.95
CA VAL A 245 2.58 -4.74 22.78
C VAL A 245 3.37 -3.44 22.80
N SER A 246 3.18 -2.69 23.86
CA SER A 246 3.73 -1.34 24.01
C SER A 246 5.10 -1.40 24.66
N VAL A 247 6.12 -0.83 24.02
CA VAL A 247 7.51 -0.82 24.46
C VAL A 247 7.96 0.63 24.66
N GLU A 248 8.55 0.94 25.80
CA GLU A 248 9.12 2.27 26.04
C GLU A 248 10.39 2.47 25.21
N ALA A 249 10.58 3.69 24.69
CA ALA A 249 11.79 4.01 23.93
C ALA A 249 13.03 3.90 24.83
N THR A 250 14.04 3.16 24.39
CA THR A 250 15.33 3.05 25.10
C THR A 250 16.06 4.38 25.14
N PRO A 251 17.02 4.58 26.08
CA PRO A 251 17.83 5.81 26.12
C PRO A 251 18.54 6.09 24.78
N ALA A 252 19.02 5.05 24.08
CA ALA A 252 19.63 5.18 22.77
C ALA A 252 18.64 5.68 21.72
N GLN A 253 17.40 5.16 21.74
CA GLN A 253 16.33 5.62 20.84
C GLN A 253 15.93 7.06 21.14
N GLN A 254 15.83 7.45 22.39
CA GLN A 254 15.52 8.83 22.80
C GLN A 254 16.60 9.81 22.31
N ALA A 255 17.87 9.45 22.43
CA ALA A 255 18.98 10.27 21.92
C ALA A 255 18.93 10.44 20.38
N ILE A 256 18.60 9.39 19.63
CA ILE A 256 18.44 9.46 18.18
C ILE A 256 17.20 10.29 17.80
N MET A 257 16.10 10.20 18.56
CA MET A 257 14.92 11.04 18.34
C MET A 257 15.21 12.53 18.52
N ALA A 258 15.99 12.90 19.55
CA ALA A 258 16.41 14.28 19.75
C ALA A 258 17.21 14.80 18.54
N ASP A 259 18.11 13.98 17.98
CA ASP A 259 18.86 14.29 16.77
C ASP A 259 17.94 14.47 15.53
N PHE A 260 16.94 13.62 15.36
CA PHE A 260 15.96 13.76 14.27
C PHE A 260 15.16 15.06 14.35
N ILE A 261 14.82 15.55 15.56
CA ILE A 261 14.13 16.82 15.74
C ILE A 261 15.04 17.98 15.27
N LEU A 262 16.31 17.97 15.64
CA LEU A 262 17.28 18.99 15.20
C LEU A 262 17.49 18.96 13.68
N ARG A 263 17.62 17.78 13.08
CA ARG A 263 17.72 17.61 11.64
C ARG A 263 16.49 18.12 10.90
N ALA A 264 15.29 17.79 11.39
CA ALA A 264 14.02 18.28 10.80
C ALA A 264 13.92 19.81 10.84
N GLU A 265 14.43 20.45 11.91
CA GLU A 265 14.48 21.90 12.01
C GLU A 265 15.49 22.50 11.02
N ALA A 266 16.68 21.93 10.91
CA ALA A 266 17.70 22.35 9.96
C ALA A 266 17.21 22.26 8.50
N ILE A 267 16.51 21.19 8.14
CA ILE A 267 15.90 21.02 6.81
C ILE A 267 14.83 22.08 6.56
N ARG A 268 13.93 22.33 7.53
CA ARG A 268 12.85 23.32 7.38
C ARG A 268 13.39 24.77 7.26
N THR A 269 14.48 25.06 7.94
CA THR A 269 15.11 26.39 7.89
C THR A 269 16.06 26.57 6.71
N GLY A 270 16.22 25.55 5.85
CA GLY A 270 17.10 25.59 4.68
C GLY A 270 18.59 25.63 5.02
N ARG A 271 18.98 25.22 6.25
CA ARG A 271 20.38 25.16 6.69
C ARG A 271 21.16 23.99 6.10
N VAL A 272 20.44 23.02 5.53
CA VAL A 272 20.99 21.80 4.92
C VAL A 272 20.44 21.67 3.52
N LYS A 273 21.29 21.28 2.56
CA LYS A 273 20.87 21.08 1.17
C LYS A 273 20.02 19.81 1.03
N PRO A 274 19.02 19.78 0.14
CA PRO A 274 18.16 18.61 -0.07
C PRO A 274 18.89 17.31 -0.45
N GLU A 275 20.07 17.43 -1.07
CA GLU A 275 20.93 16.30 -1.45
C GLU A 275 21.64 15.68 -0.23
N GLU A 276 21.94 16.48 0.78
CA GLU A 276 22.61 16.04 2.01
C GLU A 276 21.61 15.40 2.97
N ASP A 277 20.51 16.13 3.27
CA ASP A 277 19.43 15.65 4.10
C ASP A 277 18.07 16.22 3.68
N ASN A 278 16.98 15.45 3.87
CA ASN A 278 15.66 15.89 3.46
C ASN A 278 14.55 15.19 4.26
N MET A 279 13.35 15.78 4.23
CA MET A 279 12.17 15.26 4.94
C MET A 279 11.66 13.91 4.43
N LEU A 280 12.22 13.32 3.35
CA LEU A 280 11.90 11.97 2.89
C LEU A 280 12.78 10.90 3.55
N LYS A 281 14.03 11.24 3.91
CA LYS A 281 14.95 10.34 4.62
C LYS A 281 14.52 10.09 6.06
N LEU A 282 14.14 11.16 6.77
CA LEU A 282 13.83 11.11 8.20
C LEU A 282 12.77 10.06 8.57
N PRO A 283 11.61 9.94 7.91
CA PRO A 283 10.62 8.91 8.23
C PRO A 283 11.14 7.49 8.02
N GLY A 284 11.97 7.27 7.01
CA GLY A 284 12.60 5.97 6.75
C GLY A 284 13.55 5.56 7.89
N GLU A 285 14.43 6.47 8.30
CA GLU A 285 15.36 6.27 9.41
C GLU A 285 14.62 6.15 10.75
N ALA A 286 13.57 6.94 10.96
CA ALA A 286 12.76 6.89 12.17
C ALA A 286 12.01 5.55 12.33
N ARG A 287 11.56 4.93 11.23
CA ARG A 287 11.00 3.56 11.26
C ARG A 287 12.04 2.53 11.67
N LEU A 288 13.24 2.61 11.10
CA LEU A 288 14.35 1.71 11.46
C LEU A 288 14.70 1.85 12.94
N MET A 289 14.94 3.08 13.39
CA MET A 289 15.27 3.39 14.79
C MET A 289 14.19 2.88 15.76
N ALA A 290 12.92 2.98 15.40
CA ALA A 290 11.82 2.54 16.25
C ALA A 290 11.81 1.01 16.46
N ILE A 291 12.36 0.22 15.55
CA ILE A 291 12.52 -1.22 15.71
C ILE A 291 13.71 -1.50 16.61
N ASP A 292 14.88 -1.00 16.24
CA ASP A 292 16.11 -1.18 16.99
C ASP A 292 17.10 -0.05 16.69
N PRO A 293 17.70 0.61 17.71
CA PRO A 293 18.62 1.74 17.49
C PRO A 293 19.88 1.34 16.70
N ARG A 294 20.29 0.07 16.71
CA ARG A 294 21.45 -0.45 15.97
C ARG A 294 21.30 -0.36 14.45
N LEU A 295 20.06 -0.27 13.94
CA LEU A 295 19.79 -0.05 12.51
C LEU A 295 20.20 1.35 12.02
N ILE A 296 20.40 2.31 12.95
CA ILE A 296 20.84 3.68 12.66
C ILE A 296 22.25 3.91 13.21
N ARG A 297 22.51 3.48 14.43
CA ARG A 297 23.82 3.55 15.10
C ARG A 297 24.26 2.15 15.49
N PRO A 298 25.14 1.50 14.71
CA PRO A 298 25.53 0.10 14.93
C PRO A 298 26.06 -0.21 16.34
N ASP A 299 26.69 0.77 16.98
CA ASP A 299 27.27 0.65 18.31
C ASP A 299 26.28 0.92 19.46
N ALA A 300 25.00 1.20 19.13
CA ALA A 300 24.00 1.47 20.15
C ALA A 300 23.61 0.19 20.89
N ASP A 301 23.15 0.34 22.15
CA ASP A 301 22.56 -0.76 22.90
C ASP A 301 21.13 -1.04 22.41
N GLY A 302 20.88 -2.25 21.92
CA GLY A 302 19.56 -2.73 21.47
C GLY A 302 18.73 -3.37 22.58
N THR A 303 19.24 -3.47 23.82
CA THR A 303 18.54 -4.09 24.94
C THR A 303 17.27 -3.32 25.27
N GLY A 304 16.15 -4.03 25.41
CA GLY A 304 14.85 -3.42 25.66
C GLY A 304 14.22 -2.74 24.44
N SER A 305 14.83 -2.85 23.28
CA SER A 305 14.22 -2.38 22.00
C SER A 305 12.97 -3.19 21.66
N LYS A 306 12.14 -2.66 20.78
CA LYS A 306 10.97 -3.36 20.26
C LYS A 306 11.34 -4.71 19.63
N LEU A 307 12.51 -4.80 18.98
CA LEU A 307 13.02 -6.05 18.42
C LEU A 307 13.30 -7.08 19.51
N SER A 308 13.99 -6.70 20.59
CA SER A 308 14.30 -7.64 21.69
C SER A 308 13.05 -8.14 22.39
N VAL A 309 12.05 -7.28 22.60
CA VAL A 309 10.75 -7.66 23.19
C VAL A 309 9.98 -8.61 22.27
N CYS A 310 9.98 -8.36 20.95
CA CYS A 310 9.34 -9.24 19.98
C CYS A 310 10.00 -10.63 19.95
N ILE A 311 11.33 -10.70 19.98
CA ILE A 311 12.05 -11.99 20.02
C ILE A 311 11.70 -12.79 21.27
N GLU A 312 11.60 -12.14 22.42
CA GLU A 312 11.21 -12.81 23.67
C GLU A 312 9.80 -13.36 23.60
N ASP A 313 8.86 -12.58 23.08
CA ASP A 313 7.47 -12.98 22.90
C ASP A 313 7.35 -14.17 21.91
N VAL A 314 8.03 -14.09 20.76
CA VAL A 314 8.09 -15.18 19.77
C VAL A 314 8.67 -16.47 20.38
N TYR A 315 9.74 -16.35 21.17
CA TYR A 315 10.33 -17.49 21.88
C TYR A 315 9.35 -18.12 22.87
N GLN A 316 8.62 -17.29 23.65
CA GLN A 316 7.65 -17.79 24.60
C GLN A 316 6.49 -18.53 23.91
N VAL A 317 5.93 -17.96 22.84
CA VAL A 317 4.87 -18.60 22.05
C VAL A 317 5.38 -19.91 21.43
N TRP A 318 6.61 -19.93 20.91
CA TRP A 318 7.24 -21.15 20.38
C TRP A 318 7.30 -22.25 21.46
N LYS A 319 7.69 -21.91 22.66
CA LYS A 319 7.77 -22.85 23.80
C LYS A 319 6.39 -23.36 24.21
N ASP A 320 5.41 -22.44 24.36
CA ASP A 320 4.07 -22.77 24.85
C ASP A 320 3.27 -23.61 23.84
N THR A 321 3.61 -23.53 22.56
CA THR A 321 2.93 -24.27 21.48
C THR A 321 3.75 -25.45 20.96
N ALA A 322 4.72 -25.97 21.74
CA ALA A 322 5.57 -27.08 21.31
C ALA A 322 4.77 -28.35 20.98
N ALA A 323 3.73 -28.66 21.77
CA ALA A 323 2.89 -29.85 21.56
C ALA A 323 2.09 -29.83 20.24
N SER A 324 1.62 -28.65 19.82
CA SER A 324 0.83 -28.47 18.59
C SER A 324 1.71 -28.18 17.36
N ALA A 325 3.00 -27.93 17.56
CA ALA A 325 3.92 -27.45 16.53
C ALA A 325 3.35 -26.26 15.74
N SER A 326 2.69 -25.34 16.46
CA SER A 326 2.06 -24.16 15.84
C SER A 326 3.10 -23.20 15.28
N THR A 327 2.70 -22.47 14.24
CA THR A 327 3.56 -21.56 13.48
C THR A 327 3.25 -20.09 13.83
N GLN A 328 4.28 -19.27 13.86
CA GLN A 328 4.22 -17.83 14.01
C GLN A 328 4.67 -17.12 12.74
N LEU A 329 3.97 -16.08 12.33
CA LEU A 329 4.31 -15.24 11.18
C LEU A 329 4.81 -13.90 11.68
N VAL A 330 6.11 -13.61 11.54
CA VAL A 330 6.68 -12.33 11.92
C VAL A 330 6.84 -11.43 10.69
N PHE A 331 6.11 -10.33 10.66
CA PHE A 331 6.14 -9.37 9.57
C PHE A 331 7.05 -8.19 9.86
N CYS A 332 8.03 -7.96 8.98
CA CYS A 332 8.90 -6.79 9.01
C CYS A 332 9.33 -6.38 7.59
N ASP A 333 8.93 -5.17 7.16
CA ASP A 333 9.22 -4.64 5.83
C ASP A 333 10.57 -3.89 5.76
N VAL A 334 11.12 -3.52 6.90
CA VAL A 334 12.36 -2.76 7.00
C VAL A 334 13.44 -3.53 7.78
N GLY A 335 14.70 -3.12 7.67
CA GLY A 335 15.79 -3.87 8.31
C GLY A 335 15.97 -5.28 7.73
N THR A 336 15.64 -5.48 6.46
CA THR A 336 15.77 -6.74 5.73
C THR A 336 17.25 -7.14 5.57
N PRO A 337 17.56 -8.43 5.33
CA PRO A 337 18.92 -8.93 5.23
C PRO A 337 19.78 -8.14 4.23
N LYS A 338 20.96 -7.69 4.70
CA LYS A 338 22.00 -7.03 3.89
C LYS A 338 23.36 -7.51 4.34
N ALA A 339 24.16 -7.98 3.40
CA ALA A 339 25.51 -8.48 3.70
C ALA A 339 26.35 -7.46 4.46
N GLY A 340 27.01 -7.89 5.55
CA GLY A 340 27.92 -7.10 6.36
C GLY A 340 27.29 -5.97 7.19
N LYS A 341 25.96 -5.94 7.32
CA LYS A 341 25.24 -4.97 8.15
C LYS A 341 24.32 -5.65 9.14
N PHE A 342 24.19 -5.05 10.32
CA PHE A 342 23.15 -5.44 11.27
C PHE A 342 21.77 -5.37 10.61
N ASN A 343 20.99 -6.42 10.77
CA ASN A 343 19.62 -6.49 10.27
C ASN A 343 18.70 -7.26 11.22
N VAL A 344 17.42 -7.00 11.10
CA VAL A 344 16.37 -7.54 11.97
C VAL A 344 16.27 -9.06 11.88
N TYR A 345 16.37 -9.60 10.67
CA TYR A 345 16.12 -11.02 10.39
C TYR A 345 17.22 -11.89 11.01
N ASP A 346 18.49 -11.54 10.78
CA ASP A 346 19.62 -12.28 11.34
C ASP A 346 19.66 -12.18 12.87
N GLU A 347 19.28 -11.01 13.43
CA GLU A 347 19.20 -10.85 14.88
C GLU A 347 18.14 -11.78 15.49
N ILE A 348 16.93 -11.83 14.89
CA ILE A 348 15.88 -12.76 15.35
C ILE A 348 16.40 -14.20 15.31
N ARG A 349 17.00 -14.63 14.19
CA ARG A 349 17.56 -15.98 14.04
C ARG A 349 18.64 -16.27 15.10
N ASN A 350 19.62 -15.40 15.23
CA ASN A 350 20.76 -15.61 16.12
C ASN A 350 20.34 -15.71 17.60
N VAL A 351 19.44 -14.82 18.05
CA VAL A 351 18.97 -14.85 19.44
C VAL A 351 18.10 -16.08 19.70
N LEU A 352 17.24 -16.47 18.76
CA LEU A 352 16.42 -17.68 18.92
C LEU A 352 17.27 -18.95 18.92
N LEU A 353 18.29 -19.05 18.08
CA LEU A 353 19.27 -20.15 18.10
C LEU A 353 20.01 -20.22 19.45
N ALA A 354 20.44 -19.09 19.97
CA ALA A 354 21.10 -19.00 21.28
C ALA A 354 20.17 -19.43 22.43
N LYS A 355 18.85 -19.29 22.27
CA LYS A 355 17.82 -19.77 23.22
C LYS A 355 17.46 -21.25 23.01
N GLY A 356 18.06 -21.94 22.04
CA GLY A 356 17.85 -23.36 21.78
C GLY A 356 16.72 -23.70 20.80
N VAL A 357 16.21 -22.75 20.06
CA VAL A 357 15.26 -23.01 18.95
C VAL A 357 16.05 -23.69 17.81
N PRO A 358 15.60 -24.85 17.29
CA PRO A 358 16.28 -25.51 16.17
C PRO A 358 16.31 -24.63 14.90
N GLU A 359 17.44 -24.59 14.21
CA GLU A 359 17.59 -23.81 12.97
C GLU A 359 16.56 -24.24 11.91
N SER A 360 16.22 -25.53 11.84
CA SER A 360 15.23 -26.05 10.90
C SER A 360 13.81 -25.52 11.11
N GLU A 361 13.51 -24.97 12.29
CA GLU A 361 12.20 -24.39 12.65
C GLU A 361 12.10 -22.90 12.40
N ILE A 362 13.22 -22.22 12.02
CA ILE A 362 13.28 -20.80 11.69
C ILE A 362 13.52 -20.66 10.19
N ALA A 363 12.74 -19.83 9.52
CA ALA A 363 12.97 -19.58 8.10
C ALA A 363 12.63 -18.13 7.69
N PHE A 364 13.33 -17.65 6.67
CA PHE A 364 13.05 -16.37 6.02
C PHE A 364 12.48 -16.60 4.64
N VAL A 365 11.36 -15.96 4.31
CA VAL A 365 10.80 -16.04 2.96
C VAL A 365 11.77 -15.48 1.90
N HIS A 366 12.67 -14.59 2.32
CA HIS A 366 13.68 -13.99 1.45
C HIS A 366 14.73 -14.98 0.95
N ASP A 367 14.99 -16.06 1.69
CA ASP A 367 15.98 -17.09 1.31
C ASP A 367 15.46 -17.99 0.17
N ALA A 368 14.14 -18.09 0.01
CA ALA A 368 13.51 -18.83 -1.09
C ALA A 368 13.45 -17.96 -2.36
N THR A 369 14.45 -18.13 -3.24
CA THR A 369 14.62 -17.30 -4.44
C THR A 369 13.82 -17.80 -5.64
N SER A 370 13.56 -19.11 -5.72
CA SER A 370 12.74 -19.72 -6.78
C SER A 370 11.33 -20.05 -6.30
N GLU A 371 10.39 -20.20 -7.24
CA GLU A 371 9.02 -20.58 -6.92
C GLU A 371 8.94 -21.96 -6.26
N ALA A 372 9.75 -22.92 -6.73
CA ALA A 372 9.82 -24.27 -6.14
C ALA A 372 10.28 -24.22 -4.67
N GLN A 373 11.32 -23.44 -4.36
CA GLN A 373 11.80 -23.25 -2.99
C GLN A 373 10.75 -22.59 -2.10
N ARG A 374 9.98 -21.63 -2.64
CA ARG A 374 8.88 -20.99 -1.90
C ARG A 374 7.77 -21.97 -1.58
N GLN A 375 7.36 -22.79 -2.55
CA GLN A 375 6.33 -23.80 -2.34
C GLN A 375 6.76 -24.85 -1.31
N GLU A 376 8.01 -25.32 -1.37
CA GLU A 376 8.57 -26.23 -0.37
C GLU A 376 8.60 -25.60 1.03
N LEU A 377 9.05 -24.36 1.15
CA LEU A 377 9.06 -23.63 2.42
C LEU A 377 7.65 -23.50 3.01
N PHE A 378 6.66 -23.15 2.19
CA PHE A 378 5.29 -23.01 2.64
C PHE A 378 4.66 -24.36 3.01
N GLU A 379 5.00 -25.43 2.32
CA GLU A 379 4.58 -26.78 2.71
C GLU A 379 5.16 -27.19 4.05
N ARG A 380 6.44 -26.97 4.29
CA ARG A 380 7.09 -27.23 5.60
C ARG A 380 6.45 -26.39 6.71
N THR A 381 6.03 -25.16 6.40
CA THR A 381 5.32 -24.28 7.34
C THR A 381 3.93 -24.83 7.67
N ARG A 382 3.16 -25.26 6.67
CA ARG A 382 1.85 -25.92 6.88
C ARG A 382 1.93 -27.17 7.75
N GLN A 383 3.03 -27.92 7.61
CA GLN A 383 3.27 -29.13 8.39
C GLN A 383 3.79 -28.86 9.82
N GLY A 384 4.06 -27.60 10.17
CA GLY A 384 4.65 -27.23 11.46
C GLY A 384 6.14 -27.58 11.61
N LYS A 385 6.83 -27.90 10.50
CA LYS A 385 8.29 -28.10 10.48
C LYS A 385 9.06 -26.78 10.52
N VAL A 386 8.48 -25.71 10.00
CA VAL A 386 8.93 -24.35 10.19
C VAL A 386 7.91 -23.68 11.10
N ARG A 387 8.33 -23.33 12.31
CA ARG A 387 7.46 -22.79 13.36
C ARG A 387 7.58 -21.27 13.50
N ILE A 388 8.65 -20.68 12.99
CA ILE A 388 8.85 -19.23 12.99
C ILE A 388 9.21 -18.83 11.55
N LEU A 389 8.24 -18.21 10.87
CA LEU A 389 8.40 -17.75 9.49
C LEU A 389 8.46 -16.23 9.47
N ILE A 390 9.56 -15.66 8.96
CA ILE A 390 9.80 -14.23 8.95
C ILE A 390 9.76 -13.73 7.50
N GLY A 391 9.01 -12.64 7.26
CA GLY A 391 8.93 -12.09 5.91
C GLY A 391 8.40 -10.68 5.86
N SER A 392 8.61 -10.02 4.71
CA SER A 392 7.98 -8.74 4.41
C SER A 392 6.56 -8.92 3.88
N THR A 393 5.76 -7.86 3.93
CA THR A 393 4.41 -7.85 3.34
C THR A 393 4.42 -8.30 1.89
N SER A 394 5.38 -7.83 1.10
CA SER A 394 5.48 -8.17 -0.33
C SER A 394 5.81 -9.64 -0.59
N LYS A 395 6.53 -10.31 0.32
CA LYS A 395 6.97 -11.69 0.17
C LYS A 395 6.04 -12.71 0.85
N LEU A 396 5.44 -12.35 1.98
CA LEU A 396 4.60 -13.20 2.79
C LEU A 396 3.13 -12.77 2.79
N GLY A 397 2.84 -11.49 2.50
CA GLY A 397 1.52 -10.90 2.59
C GLY A 397 0.61 -11.16 1.38
N THR A 398 1.10 -11.56 0.21
CA THR A 398 0.31 -11.77 -1.01
C THR A 398 0.50 -13.16 -1.59
N GLY A 399 -0.58 -13.79 -2.04
CA GLY A 399 -0.55 -15.06 -2.78
C GLY A 399 -0.03 -16.29 -2.00
N VAL A 400 0.08 -16.22 -0.67
CA VAL A 400 0.70 -17.27 0.16
C VAL A 400 -0.36 -18.03 0.96
N ASN A 401 -0.30 -19.37 0.94
CA ASN A 401 -1.12 -20.26 1.73
C ASN A 401 -0.27 -20.99 2.77
N VAL A 402 -0.27 -20.49 4.02
CA VAL A 402 0.51 -21.06 5.15
C VAL A 402 -0.30 -21.18 6.43
N GLN A 403 -1.61 -20.94 6.35
CA GLN A 403 -2.49 -20.74 7.50
C GLN A 403 -2.67 -21.95 8.44
N ASN A 404 -2.45 -23.18 7.97
CA ASN A 404 -2.87 -24.40 8.69
C ASN A 404 -2.54 -24.42 10.18
N LYS A 405 -1.32 -24.06 10.56
CA LYS A 405 -0.87 -24.09 11.94
C LYS A 405 -0.54 -22.71 12.53
N VAL A 406 -0.97 -21.63 11.86
CA VAL A 406 -0.68 -20.28 12.34
C VAL A 406 -1.43 -19.97 13.62
N ILE A 407 -0.69 -19.68 14.69
CA ILE A 407 -1.19 -19.32 16.01
C ILE A 407 -0.95 -17.84 16.35
N SER A 408 0.07 -17.21 15.76
CA SER A 408 0.39 -15.81 15.98
C SER A 408 0.78 -15.11 14.68
N ILE A 409 0.35 -13.86 14.57
CA ILE A 409 0.77 -12.89 13.57
C ILE A 409 1.37 -11.70 14.29
N ASP A 410 2.66 -11.49 14.11
CA ASP A 410 3.44 -10.51 14.84
C ASP A 410 3.86 -9.38 13.90
N HIS A 411 3.24 -8.20 14.06
CA HIS A 411 3.59 -7.00 13.32
C HIS A 411 4.73 -6.28 14.03
N LEU A 412 5.97 -6.58 13.66
CA LEU A 412 7.14 -5.94 14.21
C LEU A 412 7.29 -4.50 13.70
N ASP A 413 6.83 -4.22 12.49
CA ASP A 413 6.77 -2.87 11.95
C ASP A 413 5.36 -2.48 11.51
N CYS A 414 5.09 -1.18 11.48
CA CYS A 414 3.86 -0.62 10.95
C CYS A 414 3.98 -0.42 9.44
N PRO A 415 3.13 -1.03 8.61
CA PRO A 415 3.12 -0.80 7.17
C PRO A 415 2.54 0.59 6.84
N TRP A 416 2.81 1.07 5.61
CA TRP A 416 2.31 2.37 5.15
C TRP A 416 0.81 2.40 4.80
N LYS A 417 0.22 1.24 4.53
CA LYS A 417 -1.16 1.12 4.07
C LYS A 417 -1.96 0.24 5.03
N PRO A 418 -3.20 0.62 5.37
CA PRO A 418 -4.09 -0.23 6.15
C PRO A 418 -4.36 -1.58 5.48
N SER A 419 -4.45 -1.61 4.15
CA SER A 419 -4.62 -2.86 3.38
C SER A 419 -3.52 -3.89 3.64
N ASP A 420 -2.29 -3.45 3.90
CA ASP A 420 -1.19 -4.35 4.18
C ASP A 420 -1.39 -5.06 5.54
N ILE A 421 -1.99 -4.37 6.53
CA ILE A 421 -2.37 -4.98 7.81
C ILE A 421 -3.42 -6.06 7.58
N THR A 422 -4.46 -5.75 6.81
CA THR A 422 -5.52 -6.71 6.46
C THR A 422 -4.94 -7.92 5.71
N GLN A 423 -4.04 -7.70 4.76
CA GLN A 423 -3.38 -8.78 4.03
C GLN A 423 -2.50 -9.66 4.94
N ARG A 424 -1.73 -9.05 5.84
CA ARG A 424 -0.93 -9.79 6.84
C ARG A 424 -1.83 -10.62 7.74
N ASN A 425 -2.89 -10.05 8.28
CA ASN A 425 -3.85 -10.73 9.16
C ASN A 425 -4.56 -11.88 8.44
N GLY A 426 -4.92 -11.71 7.17
CA GLY A 426 -5.52 -12.73 6.33
C GLY A 426 -4.62 -13.94 6.03
N ARG A 427 -3.35 -13.95 6.47
CA ARG A 427 -2.48 -15.14 6.40
C ARG A 427 -2.75 -16.14 7.51
N GLY A 428 -3.32 -15.72 8.62
CA GLY A 428 -3.69 -16.59 9.74
C GLY A 428 -5.19 -16.65 9.97
N VAL A 429 -5.90 -15.51 9.88
CA VAL A 429 -7.38 -15.46 9.92
C VAL A 429 -7.92 -15.95 8.59
N ARG A 430 -7.84 -17.26 8.39
CA ARG A 430 -8.20 -17.88 7.11
C ARG A 430 -8.75 -19.27 7.31
N GLN A 431 -9.69 -19.65 6.45
CA GLN A 431 -10.25 -21.01 6.41
C GLN A 431 -9.13 -22.04 6.22
N GLY A 432 -9.22 -23.16 6.93
CA GLY A 432 -8.21 -24.22 6.94
C GLY A 432 -7.11 -24.01 7.98
N ASN A 433 -7.22 -23.03 8.86
CA ASN A 433 -6.41 -22.96 10.07
C ASN A 433 -6.93 -23.99 11.09
N GLU A 434 -6.03 -24.79 11.63
CA GLU A 434 -6.34 -25.85 12.61
C GLU A 434 -6.50 -25.27 14.04
N ASN A 435 -5.98 -24.07 14.30
CA ASN A 435 -6.13 -23.41 15.59
C ASN A 435 -7.50 -22.72 15.66
N PRO A 436 -8.31 -22.93 16.70
CA PRO A 436 -9.60 -22.28 16.85
C PRO A 436 -9.49 -20.77 17.12
N GLU A 437 -8.34 -20.34 17.66
CA GLU A 437 -8.01 -18.95 17.94
C GLU A 437 -6.60 -18.61 17.50
N ILE A 438 -6.38 -17.36 17.12
CA ILE A 438 -5.08 -16.81 16.80
C ILE A 438 -4.81 -15.52 17.55
N MET A 439 -3.55 -15.23 17.80
CA MET A 439 -3.06 -13.96 18.30
C MET A 439 -2.66 -13.06 17.14
N ILE A 440 -3.04 -11.78 17.22
CA ILE A 440 -2.53 -10.74 16.34
C ILE A 440 -1.88 -9.70 17.23
N LYS A 441 -0.58 -9.49 17.08
CA LYS A 441 0.19 -8.60 17.93
C LYS A 441 0.80 -7.46 17.14
N GLN A 442 0.69 -6.26 17.70
CA GLN A 442 1.28 -5.03 17.14
C GLN A 442 2.31 -4.50 18.13
N PHE A 443 3.58 -4.59 17.77
CA PHE A 443 4.67 -4.05 18.59
C PHE A 443 4.84 -2.57 18.32
N VAL A 444 4.71 -1.75 19.36
CA VAL A 444 4.69 -0.29 19.25
C VAL A 444 5.73 0.33 20.18
N ALA A 445 6.72 1.02 19.64
CA ALA A 445 7.69 1.78 20.41
C ALA A 445 7.10 3.17 20.75
N LYS A 446 6.76 3.40 22.05
CA LYS A 446 6.20 4.65 22.54
C LYS A 446 7.19 5.81 22.38
N GLY A 447 6.65 7.01 22.16
CA GLY A 447 7.47 8.21 22.02
C GLY A 447 8.30 8.27 20.74
N THR A 448 8.11 7.35 19.80
CA THR A 448 8.80 7.31 18.52
C THR A 448 7.84 7.54 17.35
N PHE A 449 8.40 7.60 16.14
CA PHE A 449 7.65 7.67 14.88
C PHE A 449 6.68 6.48 14.68
N ASP A 450 6.93 5.35 15.32
CA ASP A 450 6.12 4.15 15.24
C ASP A 450 4.70 4.37 15.79
N ALA A 451 4.58 5.00 16.97
CA ALA A 451 3.29 5.34 17.57
C ALA A 451 2.48 6.28 16.65
N TYR A 452 3.14 7.23 15.98
CA TYR A 452 2.52 8.10 14.99
C TYR A 452 1.99 7.31 13.77
N LEU A 453 2.78 6.36 13.25
CA LEU A 453 2.35 5.53 12.11
C LEU A 453 1.12 4.70 12.46
N TRP A 454 1.11 4.02 13.60
CA TRP A 454 -0.04 3.22 14.04
C TRP A 454 -1.30 4.06 14.22
N GLN A 455 -1.17 5.27 14.79
CA GLN A 455 -2.27 6.22 14.91
C GLN A 455 -2.84 6.62 13.53
N ILE A 456 -1.96 6.89 12.56
CA ILE A 456 -2.39 7.20 11.19
C ILE A 456 -3.09 6.00 10.55
N GLN A 457 -2.60 4.78 10.75
CA GLN A 457 -3.26 3.59 10.22
C GLN A 457 -4.65 3.40 10.80
N GLU A 458 -4.82 3.59 12.09
CA GLU A 458 -6.13 3.52 12.73
C GLU A 458 -7.09 4.59 12.19
N GLN A 459 -6.62 5.82 12.02
CA GLN A 459 -7.41 6.88 11.40
C GLN A 459 -7.83 6.53 9.97
N LYS A 460 -6.91 6.01 9.15
CA LYS A 460 -7.21 5.59 7.78
C LYS A 460 -8.23 4.45 7.75
N LEU A 461 -8.12 3.46 8.62
CA LEU A 461 -9.08 2.36 8.73
C LEU A 461 -10.50 2.88 9.01
N ARG A 462 -10.66 3.83 9.94
CA ARG A 462 -11.96 4.45 10.25
C ARG A 462 -12.60 5.19 9.07
N TYR A 463 -11.83 5.54 8.03
CA TYR A 463 -12.36 6.15 6.81
C TYR A 463 -12.78 5.10 5.76
N ILE A 464 -12.25 3.89 5.87
CA ILE A 464 -12.46 2.83 4.88
C ILE A 464 -13.58 1.87 5.32
N THR A 465 -13.76 1.72 6.63
CA THR A 465 -14.84 0.94 7.27
C THR A 465 -16.02 1.82 7.65
#